data_84403b1820f24ae749c09ac1c30e783f
#
_entry.id   84403b1820f24ae749c09ac1c30e783f
#
_cell.length_a   1.000
_cell.length_b   1.000
_cell.length_c   1.000
_cell.angle_alpha   90.00
_cell.angle_beta   90.00
_cell.angle_gamma   90.00
#
_symmetry.space_group_name_H-M   'P 1'
#
loop_
_entity.id
_entity.type
_entity.pdbx_description
1 polymer ?
#
loop_
_entity_poly.entity_id
_entity_poly.type
_entity_poly.pdbx_seq_one_letter_code
_entity_poly.pdbx_strand_id
1 'polypeptide(L)'
;IFQNNLIKVEIELSELPWVKVFTQRKIKEFSECTADKKAEIFRVLDITEKLILSYFNADNINIASFGNLLPQVHWHIMARFETDSYFPEPMWGQKQREVQLGLPSFEVFFTQLQNKL
;
A
#
# COMPACT_ATOMS: atom_id res chain seq x y z
N ILE A 1 5.69 -5.86 -8.39
CA ILE A 1 4.82 -7.01 -8.73
C ILE A 1 3.94 -6.74 -9.94
N PHE A 2 3.76 -5.51 -10.30
CA PHE A 2 2.94 -5.12 -11.45
C PHE A 2 3.42 -3.79 -12.00
N GLN A 3 3.36 -3.61 -13.31
CA GLN A 3 3.59 -2.31 -13.93
C GLN A 3 2.95 -2.25 -15.31
N ASN A 4 2.65 -1.03 -15.72
CA ASN A 4 2.25 -0.68 -17.08
C ASN A 4 2.89 0.67 -17.44
N ASN A 5 2.46 1.30 -18.52
CA ASN A 5 3.05 2.57 -18.93
C ASN A 5 2.66 3.76 -18.04
N LEU A 6 1.71 3.59 -17.14
CA LEU A 6 1.26 4.67 -16.24
C LEU A 6 1.86 4.56 -14.84
N ILE A 7 1.92 3.35 -14.28
CA ILE A 7 2.28 3.11 -12.87
C ILE A 7 3.16 1.88 -12.70
N LYS A 8 3.75 1.81 -11.51
CA LYS A 8 4.49 0.65 -11.02
C LYS A 8 4.04 0.34 -9.60
N VAL A 9 3.78 -0.92 -9.30
CA VAL A 9 3.34 -1.39 -7.99
C VAL A 9 4.46 -2.20 -7.37
N GLU A 10 4.89 -1.81 -6.17
CA GLU A 10 5.97 -2.45 -5.43
C GLU A 10 5.52 -2.89 -4.04
N ILE A 11 6.21 -3.88 -3.51
CA ILE A 11 6.01 -4.38 -2.15
C ILE A 11 6.94 -3.62 -1.21
N GLU A 12 6.43 -3.18 -0.07
CA GLU A 12 7.25 -2.72 1.04
C GLU A 12 7.42 -3.87 2.02
N LEU A 13 8.67 -4.22 2.34
CA LEU A 13 8.95 -5.27 3.32
C LEU A 13 8.65 -4.73 4.72
N SER A 14 7.71 -5.35 5.39
CA SER A 14 7.23 -4.94 6.70
C SER A 14 6.59 -6.12 7.43
N GLU A 15 6.38 -5.98 8.72
CA GLU A 15 5.60 -6.92 9.50
C GLU A 15 4.11 -6.90 9.14
N LEU A 16 3.68 -5.85 8.41
CA LEU A 16 2.32 -5.71 7.91
C LEU A 16 2.31 -5.79 6.37
N PRO A 17 1.21 -6.28 5.78
CA PRO A 17 1.04 -6.19 4.33
C PRO A 17 1.04 -4.73 3.88
N TRP A 18 1.95 -4.39 3.00
CA TRP A 18 2.20 -3.01 2.61
C TRP A 18 2.59 -2.95 1.14
N VAL A 19 1.85 -2.18 0.36
CA VAL A 19 2.04 -2.01 -1.08
C VAL A 19 2.22 -0.53 -1.39
N LYS A 20 3.06 -0.23 -2.37
CA LYS A 20 3.30 1.14 -2.85
C LYS A 20 2.98 1.22 -4.33
N VAL A 21 2.37 2.33 -4.72
CA VAL A 21 2.03 2.61 -6.13
C VAL A 21 2.76 3.88 -6.55
N PHE A 22 3.62 3.76 -7.55
CA PHE A 22 4.40 4.87 -8.09
C PHE A 22 3.92 5.23 -9.49
N THR A 23 4.04 6.50 -9.86
CA THR A 23 3.97 6.88 -11.27
C THR A 23 5.24 6.36 -11.98
N GLN A 24 5.12 5.96 -13.26
CA GLN A 24 6.31 5.54 -14.03
C GLN A 24 7.25 6.72 -14.27
N ARG A 25 6.71 7.90 -14.56
CA ARG A 25 7.49 9.12 -14.68
C ARG A 25 7.64 9.77 -13.32
N LYS A 26 8.77 10.45 -13.09
CA LYS A 26 9.00 11.20 -11.87
C LYS A 26 8.15 12.47 -11.90
N ILE A 27 6.97 12.41 -11.30
CA ILE A 27 6.04 13.53 -11.15
C ILE A 27 6.05 13.93 -9.69
N LYS A 28 6.27 15.22 -9.42
CA LYS A 28 6.45 15.69 -8.05
C LYS A 28 5.14 15.76 -7.27
N GLU A 29 4.11 16.35 -7.88
CA GLU A 29 2.85 16.61 -7.18
C GLU A 29 1.68 15.86 -7.82
N PHE A 30 0.74 15.43 -7.00
CA PHE A 30 -0.43 14.67 -7.47
C PHE A 30 -1.26 15.43 -8.50
N SER A 31 -1.41 16.75 -8.31
CA SER A 31 -2.16 17.59 -9.23
C SER A 31 -1.57 17.64 -10.64
N GLU A 32 -0.30 17.29 -10.78
CA GLU A 32 0.40 17.23 -12.07
C GLU A 32 0.15 15.93 -12.82
N CYS A 33 -0.44 14.92 -12.17
CA CYS A 33 -0.80 13.67 -12.82
C CYS A 33 -1.96 13.87 -13.78
N THR A 34 -1.92 13.18 -14.93
CA THR A 34 -3.06 13.13 -15.85
C THR A 34 -4.25 12.42 -15.19
N ALA A 35 -5.45 12.64 -15.73
CA ALA A 35 -6.64 11.93 -15.27
C ALA A 35 -6.48 10.40 -15.34
N ASP A 36 -5.84 9.90 -16.39
CA ASP A 36 -5.59 8.45 -16.56
C ASP A 36 -4.67 7.90 -15.48
N LYS A 37 -3.61 8.65 -15.10
CA LYS A 37 -2.70 8.23 -14.03
C LYS A 37 -3.41 8.21 -12.69
N LYS A 38 -4.20 9.23 -12.39
CA LYS A 38 -4.99 9.29 -11.15
C LYS A 38 -5.97 8.13 -11.07
N ALA A 39 -6.68 7.84 -12.15
CA ALA A 39 -7.64 6.74 -12.22
C ALA A 39 -6.94 5.40 -12.01
N GLU A 40 -5.77 5.20 -12.61
CA GLU A 40 -5.03 3.95 -12.47
C GLU A 40 -4.51 3.75 -11.04
N ILE A 41 -4.01 4.81 -10.42
CA ILE A 41 -3.61 4.76 -9.00
C ILE A 41 -4.80 4.33 -8.14
N PHE A 42 -5.95 4.97 -8.31
CA PHE A 42 -7.13 4.67 -7.52
C PHE A 42 -7.68 3.27 -7.79
N ARG A 43 -7.58 2.78 -9.03
CA ARG A 43 -7.95 1.40 -9.35
C ARG A 43 -7.11 0.41 -8.53
N VAL A 44 -5.80 0.62 -8.47
CA VAL A 44 -4.91 -0.26 -7.71
C VAL A 44 -5.20 -0.18 -6.22
N LEU A 45 -5.40 1.02 -5.67
CA LEU A 45 -5.72 1.19 -4.25
C LEU A 45 -7.04 0.47 -3.90
N ASP A 46 -8.06 0.59 -4.72
CA ASP A 46 -9.36 -0.05 -4.49
C ASP A 46 -9.25 -1.57 -4.50
N ILE A 47 -8.59 -2.14 -5.51
CA ILE A 47 -8.39 -3.58 -5.62
C ILE A 47 -7.57 -4.11 -4.44
N THR A 48 -6.50 -3.41 -4.09
CA THR A 48 -5.61 -3.81 -3.00
C THR A 48 -6.33 -3.78 -1.66
N GLU A 49 -7.09 -2.72 -1.40
CA GLU A 49 -7.88 -2.60 -0.16
C GLU A 49 -8.85 -3.76 -0.01
N LYS A 50 -9.62 -4.04 -1.06
CA LYS A 50 -10.60 -5.14 -1.03
C LYS A 50 -9.93 -6.49 -0.76
N LEU A 51 -8.80 -6.73 -1.39
CA LEU A 51 -8.08 -7.98 -1.19
C LEU A 51 -7.47 -8.08 0.21
N ILE A 52 -6.89 -7.00 0.73
CA ILE A 52 -6.37 -6.98 2.10
C ILE A 52 -7.48 -7.29 3.09
N LEU A 53 -8.62 -6.63 2.97
CA LEU A 53 -9.74 -6.83 3.87
C LEU A 53 -10.25 -8.27 3.86
N SER A 54 -10.36 -8.89 2.69
CA SER A 54 -10.88 -10.25 2.57
C SER A 54 -9.84 -11.31 2.93
N TYR A 55 -8.60 -11.13 2.51
CA TYR A 55 -7.55 -12.15 2.71
C TYR A 55 -6.99 -12.14 4.13
N PHE A 56 -6.68 -10.97 4.68
CA PHE A 56 -6.08 -10.83 6.01
C PHE A 56 -7.11 -10.58 7.12
N ASN A 57 -8.34 -10.28 6.77
CA ASN A 57 -9.36 -9.85 7.74
C ASN A 57 -8.85 -8.67 8.59
N ALA A 58 -8.26 -7.68 7.93
CA ALA A 58 -7.69 -6.51 8.60
C ALA A 58 -8.79 -5.68 9.28
N ASP A 59 -8.42 -5.04 10.39
CA ASP A 59 -9.37 -4.18 11.13
C ASP A 59 -9.64 -2.89 10.39
N ASN A 60 -8.63 -2.33 9.74
CA ASN A 60 -8.80 -1.19 8.84
C ASN A 60 -7.61 -1.06 7.90
N ILE A 61 -7.67 -0.09 7.01
CA ILE A 61 -6.65 0.18 6.00
C ILE A 61 -6.12 1.59 6.21
N ASN A 62 -4.81 1.78 6.06
CA ASN A 62 -4.23 3.12 5.94
C ASN A 62 -3.80 3.34 4.50
N ILE A 63 -4.18 4.48 3.97
CA ILE A 63 -3.77 4.95 2.65
C ILE A 63 -3.13 6.32 2.85
N ALA A 64 -1.92 6.51 2.32
CA ALA A 64 -1.20 7.75 2.52
C ALA A 64 -0.28 8.05 1.33
N SER A 65 -0.02 9.34 1.12
CA SER A 65 0.95 9.80 0.12
C SER A 65 1.81 10.89 0.73
N PHE A 66 3.12 10.75 0.57
CA PHE A 66 4.11 11.72 1.07
C PHE A 66 5.14 11.98 -0.03
N GLY A 67 5.72 13.18 -0.01
CA GLY A 67 6.79 13.55 -0.94
C GLY A 67 8.02 14.11 -0.22
N ASN A 68 8.17 13.88 1.07
CA ASN A 68 9.22 14.49 1.87
C ASN A 68 10.60 13.90 1.59
N LEU A 69 10.71 12.58 1.51
CA LEU A 69 11.97 11.91 1.22
C LEU A 69 12.16 11.67 -0.28
N LEU A 70 11.13 11.16 -0.94
CA LEU A 70 11.14 10.94 -2.37
C LEU A 70 10.13 11.89 -3.01
N PRO A 71 10.58 12.98 -3.68
CA PRO A 71 9.69 13.96 -4.30
C PRO A 71 9.11 13.45 -5.62
N GLN A 72 8.41 12.34 -5.55
CA GLN A 72 7.74 11.68 -6.66
C GLN A 72 6.40 11.16 -6.14
N VAL A 73 5.35 11.33 -6.92
CA VAL A 73 4.02 10.84 -6.56
C VAL A 73 4.07 9.34 -6.33
N HIS A 74 3.76 8.93 -5.11
CA HIS A 74 3.58 7.54 -4.74
C HIS A 74 2.60 7.44 -3.59
N TRP A 75 1.89 6.33 -3.57
CA TRP A 75 0.86 6.05 -2.57
C TRP A 75 1.19 4.78 -1.83
N HIS A 76 0.94 4.81 -0.52
CA HIS A 76 1.07 3.65 0.35
C HIS A 76 -0.30 3.12 0.69
N ILE A 77 -0.43 1.81 0.75
CA ILE A 77 -1.61 1.16 1.30
C ILE A 77 -1.17 0.00 2.19
N MET A 78 -1.68 -0.02 3.42
CA MET A 78 -1.26 -0.95 4.46
C MET A 78 -2.46 -1.53 5.17
N ALA A 79 -2.39 -2.83 5.46
CA ALA A 79 -3.30 -3.46 6.41
C ALA A 79 -2.98 -2.98 7.82
N ARG A 80 -4.01 -2.70 8.63
CA ARG A 80 -3.83 -2.36 10.03
C ARG A 80 -4.69 -3.27 10.91
N PHE A 81 -4.12 -3.60 12.07
CA PHE A 81 -4.77 -4.46 13.06
C PHE A 81 -4.71 -3.75 14.40
N GLU A 82 -5.78 -3.79 15.17
CA GLU A 82 -5.83 -3.13 16.49
C GLU A 82 -4.73 -3.63 17.42
N THR A 83 -4.21 -4.83 17.16
CA THR A 83 -3.13 -5.43 17.96
C THR A 83 -1.76 -5.30 17.31
N ASP A 84 -1.62 -4.61 16.17
CA ASP A 84 -0.31 -4.48 15.56
C ASP A 84 0.63 -3.61 16.39
N SER A 85 1.94 -3.70 16.11
CA SER A 85 2.96 -3.10 16.97
C SER A 85 2.93 -1.58 17.02
N TYR A 86 2.27 -0.92 16.07
CA TYR A 86 2.20 0.55 16.01
C TYR A 86 0.83 1.11 16.37
N PHE A 87 -0.24 0.31 16.23
CA PHE A 87 -1.61 0.80 16.41
C PHE A 87 -1.80 1.46 17.79
N PRO A 88 -2.46 2.63 17.92
CA PRO A 88 -3.22 3.37 16.89
C PRO A 88 -2.38 4.35 16.06
N GLU A 89 -1.07 4.34 16.23
CA GLU A 89 -0.16 5.20 15.47
C GLU A 89 -0.05 4.72 14.02
N PRO A 90 0.25 5.64 13.07
CA PRO A 90 0.62 5.21 11.72
C PRO A 90 1.98 4.50 11.76
N MET A 91 2.31 3.80 10.69
CA MET A 91 3.58 3.05 10.61
C MET A 91 4.82 3.96 10.61
N TRP A 92 4.66 5.27 10.44
CA TRP A 92 5.72 6.27 10.58
C TRP A 92 5.81 6.87 11.98
N GLY A 93 4.92 6.46 12.88
CA GLY A 93 4.91 6.92 14.26
C GLY A 93 5.80 6.08 15.16
N GLN A 94 5.48 6.06 16.46
CA GLN A 94 6.25 5.32 17.43
C GLN A 94 5.66 3.94 17.68
N LYS A 95 6.53 2.95 17.80
CA LYS A 95 6.15 1.60 18.13
C LYS A 95 5.50 1.56 19.52
N GLN A 96 4.36 0.88 19.64
CA GLN A 96 3.54 0.84 20.84
C GLN A 96 3.72 -0.44 21.65
N ARG A 97 4.09 -1.55 20.98
CA ARG A 97 4.19 -2.89 21.61
C ARG A 97 5.01 -3.82 20.76
N GLU A 98 5.45 -4.91 21.38
CA GLU A 98 6.04 -6.04 20.67
C GLU A 98 4.95 -7.08 20.46
N VAL A 99 4.77 -7.53 19.21
CA VAL A 99 3.75 -8.50 18.88
C VAL A 99 4.11 -9.27 17.61
N GLN A 100 3.67 -10.51 17.53
CA GLN A 100 3.67 -11.31 16.31
C GLN A 100 2.22 -11.67 15.99
N LEU A 101 1.73 -11.16 14.86
CA LEU A 101 0.31 -11.26 14.52
C LEU A 101 -0.10 -12.64 14.00
N GLY A 102 0.84 -13.45 13.52
CA GLY A 102 0.52 -14.75 12.97
C GLY A 102 -0.33 -14.68 11.70
N LEU A 103 -0.03 -13.73 10.83
CA LEU A 103 -0.82 -13.49 9.61
C LEU A 103 -0.61 -14.60 8.57
N PRO A 104 -1.59 -14.84 7.68
CA PRO A 104 -1.39 -15.76 6.57
C PRO A 104 -0.29 -15.29 5.62
N SER A 105 0.11 -16.15 4.69
CA SER A 105 1.24 -15.93 3.79
C SER A 105 1.13 -14.63 3.01
N PHE A 106 2.13 -13.76 3.14
CA PHE A 106 2.24 -12.54 2.33
C PHE A 106 2.51 -12.88 0.86
N GLU A 107 3.31 -13.91 0.61
CA GLU A 107 3.64 -14.32 -0.76
C GLU A 107 2.38 -14.75 -1.53
N VAL A 108 1.51 -15.50 -0.91
CA VAL A 108 0.22 -15.90 -1.52
C VAL A 108 -0.64 -14.66 -1.79
N PHE A 109 -0.69 -13.74 -0.85
CA PHE A 109 -1.41 -12.47 -1.01
C PHE A 109 -0.89 -11.69 -2.23
N PHE A 110 0.42 -11.51 -2.33
CA PHE A 110 1.01 -10.74 -3.42
C PHE A 110 0.78 -11.40 -4.78
N THR A 111 0.79 -12.73 -4.83
CA THR A 111 0.46 -13.48 -6.06
C THR A 111 -1.00 -13.24 -6.46
N GLN A 112 -1.92 -13.30 -5.51
CA GLN A 112 -3.33 -13.02 -5.77
C GLN A 112 -3.54 -11.58 -6.23
N LEU A 113 -2.86 -10.63 -5.59
CA LEU A 113 -2.94 -9.22 -5.97
C LEU A 113 -2.45 -9.01 -7.39
N GLN A 114 -1.30 -9.57 -7.73
CA GLN A 114 -0.73 -9.48 -9.07
C GLN A 114 -1.71 -9.97 -10.13
N ASN A 115 -2.40 -11.06 -9.87
CA ASN A 115 -3.37 -11.64 -10.79
C ASN A 115 -4.62 -10.77 -10.98
N LYS A 116 -4.95 -9.92 -9.99
CA LYS A 116 -6.10 -9.02 -10.05
C LYS A 116 -5.78 -7.68 -10.72
N LEU A 117 -4.53 -7.29 -10.75
CA LEU A 117 -4.10 -6.03 -11.35
C LEU A 117 -3.91 -6.17 -12.86
#